data_e7fcea6cc72a86467e2d5f69f9b02f78
#
_entry.id   e7fcea6cc72a86467e2d5f69f9b02f78
#
_cell.length_a   1.000
_cell.length_b   1.000
_cell.length_c   1.000
_cell.angle_alpha   90.00
_cell.angle_beta   90.00
_cell.angle_gamma   90.00
#
_symmetry.space_group_name_H-M   'P 1'
#
loop_
_entity.id
_entity.type
_entity.pdbx_description
1 polymer ?
#
loop_
_entity_poly.entity_id
_entity_poly.type
_entity_poly.pdbx_seq_one_letter_code
_entity_poly.pdbx_strand_id
1 'polypeptide(L)'
;MLLKENAIRREKIYKGKNRYYNYIFECCGCGKELSIQSSSLKTHSGKCMRCTQLKEPYKYIYNELKSHRRDNTNFELTFEQFLEIIKERQCHYCGESLIYEEYSRVWGKTNSRAHQLDRKNNDLGYTKDNVVTCCWECNRLKSDRFTYEEFIQLSPILKKIQIERKRKETS
;
A
#
# COMPACT_ATOMS: atom_id res chain seq x y z
N MET A 1 25.66 2.86 -1.83
CA MET A 1 26.00 3.92 -0.86
C MET A 1 26.21 5.20 -1.65
N LEU A 2 25.55 6.29 -1.27
CA LEU A 2 25.76 7.59 -1.91
C LEU A 2 26.91 8.33 -1.21
N LEU A 3 27.82 8.86 -1.99
CA LEU A 3 28.95 9.67 -1.50
C LEU A 3 28.65 11.16 -1.73
N LYS A 4 29.08 12.02 -0.81
CA LYS A 4 28.84 13.48 -0.87
C LYS A 4 29.46 14.11 -2.12
N GLU A 5 30.57 13.57 -2.58
CA GLU A 5 31.31 14.00 -3.79
C GLU A 5 30.54 13.74 -5.09
N ASN A 6 29.61 12.78 -5.08
CA ASN A 6 28.78 12.45 -6.25
C ASN A 6 27.48 13.25 -6.30
N ALA A 7 27.26 14.17 -5.36
CA ALA A 7 26.09 15.04 -5.37
C ALA A 7 26.24 16.12 -6.45
N ILE A 8 25.16 16.41 -7.17
CA ILE A 8 25.08 17.49 -8.15
C ILE A 8 25.31 18.85 -7.47
N ARG A 9 24.69 19.02 -6.30
CA ARG A 9 24.84 20.23 -5.49
C ARG A 9 24.50 19.95 -4.03
N ARG A 10 24.91 20.88 -3.15
CA ARG A 10 24.62 20.86 -1.72
C ARG A 10 23.77 22.07 -1.34
N GLU A 11 22.70 21.85 -0.62
CA GLU A 11 21.79 22.89 -0.13
C GLU A 11 21.85 22.99 1.39
N LYS A 12 21.85 24.23 1.90
CA LYS A 12 21.72 24.47 3.34
C LYS A 12 20.24 24.59 3.69
N ILE A 13 19.84 23.91 4.76
CA ILE A 13 18.47 23.94 5.30
C ILE A 13 18.54 24.33 6.77
N TYR A 14 17.66 25.22 7.19
CA TYR A 14 17.51 25.63 8.57
C TYR A 14 16.20 25.08 9.14
N LYS A 15 16.27 24.44 10.32
CA LYS A 15 15.10 24.06 11.11
C LYS A 15 15.26 24.68 12.50
N GLY A 16 14.59 25.81 12.74
CA GLY A 16 14.82 26.64 13.93
C GLY A 16 16.27 27.15 13.93
N LYS A 17 16.99 26.97 15.03
CA LYS A 17 18.41 27.37 15.17
C LYS A 17 19.40 26.36 14.59
N ASN A 18 18.95 25.18 14.16
CA ASN A 18 19.82 24.12 13.70
C ASN A 18 20.01 24.18 12.17
N ARG A 19 21.25 24.01 11.75
CA ARG A 19 21.67 23.97 10.35
C ARG A 19 21.87 22.53 9.90
N TYR A 20 21.24 22.16 8.75
CA TYR A 20 21.36 20.87 8.11
C TYR A 20 21.84 21.06 6.67
N TYR A 21 22.35 19.98 6.09
CA TYR A 21 22.73 19.93 4.69
C TYR A 21 21.96 18.83 3.98
N ASN A 22 21.32 19.20 2.88
CA ASN A 22 20.83 18.24 1.88
C ASN A 22 21.80 18.19 0.72
N TYR A 23 21.93 17.01 0.17
CA TYR A 23 22.70 16.73 -1.03
C TYR A 23 21.73 16.32 -2.13
N ILE A 24 21.88 16.92 -3.31
CA ILE A 24 21.02 16.67 -4.44
C ILE A 24 21.73 15.67 -5.36
N PHE A 25 21.02 14.61 -5.71
CA PHE A 25 21.47 13.55 -6.60
C PHE A 25 20.44 13.33 -7.69
N GLU A 26 20.83 12.68 -8.76
CA GLU A 26 19.86 12.09 -9.68
C GLU A 26 19.47 10.69 -9.24
N CYS A 27 18.18 10.38 -9.39
CA CYS A 27 17.69 9.02 -9.19
C CYS A 27 18.29 8.10 -10.26
N CYS A 28 19.04 7.09 -9.84
CA CYS A 28 19.67 6.14 -10.76
C CYS A 28 18.67 5.27 -11.57
N GLY A 29 17.36 5.38 -11.30
CA GLY A 29 16.33 4.69 -12.04
C GLY A 29 15.57 5.55 -13.06
N CYS A 30 15.43 6.86 -12.83
CA CYS A 30 14.62 7.73 -13.69
C CYS A 30 15.18 9.14 -13.90
N GLY A 31 16.37 9.46 -13.38
CA GLY A 31 17.01 10.78 -13.53
C GLY A 31 16.38 11.90 -12.68
N LYS A 32 15.29 11.67 -11.96
CA LYS A 32 14.66 12.72 -11.15
C LYS A 32 15.55 13.16 -10.00
N GLU A 33 15.60 14.47 -9.73
CA GLU A 33 16.34 14.99 -8.59
C GLU A 33 15.82 14.45 -7.25
N LEU A 34 16.75 14.09 -6.37
CA LEU A 34 16.54 13.60 -5.02
C LEU A 34 17.25 14.52 -4.03
N SER A 35 16.52 15.07 -3.08
CA SER A 35 17.08 15.84 -1.98
C SER A 35 17.24 14.95 -0.75
N ILE A 36 18.48 14.62 -0.40
CA ILE A 36 18.80 13.63 0.64
C ILE A 36 19.58 14.29 1.77
N GLN A 37 19.08 14.19 2.98
CA GLN A 37 19.74 14.73 4.15
C GLN A 37 21.08 13.99 4.44
N SER A 38 22.08 14.72 4.87
CA SER A 38 23.44 14.22 5.15
C SER A 38 23.45 12.93 6.02
N SER A 39 22.57 12.84 7.00
CA SER A 39 22.44 11.67 7.89
C SER A 39 21.94 10.39 7.18
N SER A 40 21.22 10.55 6.07
CA SER A 40 20.60 9.44 5.34
C SER A 40 21.42 8.95 4.15
N LEU A 41 22.54 9.59 3.83
CA LEU A 41 23.35 9.25 2.65
C LEU A 41 23.86 7.80 2.65
N LYS A 42 24.27 7.30 3.82
CA LYS A 42 24.83 5.95 3.94
C LYS A 42 23.80 4.84 3.71
N THR A 43 22.53 5.10 3.99
CA THR A 43 21.44 4.12 3.94
C THR A 43 20.58 4.27 2.70
N HIS A 44 20.68 5.41 1.98
CA HIS A 44 19.84 5.69 0.83
C HIS A 44 20.28 4.90 -0.42
N SER A 45 19.32 4.29 -1.09
CA SER A 45 19.55 3.44 -2.28
C SER A 45 19.95 4.18 -3.56
N GLY A 46 19.89 5.51 -3.57
CA GLY A 46 20.06 6.32 -4.78
C GLY A 46 18.84 6.33 -5.71
N LYS A 47 17.73 5.73 -5.30
CA LYS A 47 16.47 5.69 -6.06
C LYS A 47 15.40 6.54 -5.39
N CYS A 48 14.56 7.22 -6.20
CA CYS A 48 13.36 7.84 -5.69
C CYS A 48 12.37 6.76 -5.20
N MET A 49 11.41 7.17 -4.39
CA MET A 49 10.38 6.27 -3.85
C MET A 49 9.69 5.47 -4.97
N ARG A 50 9.30 6.12 -6.06
CA ARG A 50 8.69 5.46 -7.23
C ARG A 50 9.58 4.38 -7.83
N CYS A 51 10.87 4.64 -8.05
CA CYS A 51 11.79 3.67 -8.62
C CYS A 51 12.11 2.53 -7.65
N THR A 52 12.08 2.78 -6.34
CA THR A 52 12.20 1.74 -5.33
C THR A 52 10.97 0.83 -5.35
N GLN A 53 9.79 1.41 -5.44
CA GLN A 53 8.52 0.67 -5.54
C GLN A 53 8.40 -0.14 -6.83
N LEU A 54 8.87 0.38 -7.96
CA LEU A 54 8.85 -0.34 -9.24
C LEU A 54 9.75 -1.58 -9.25
N LYS A 55 10.82 -1.60 -8.46
CA LYS A 55 11.69 -2.78 -8.34
C LYS A 55 11.00 -3.93 -7.58
N GLU A 56 10.24 -3.59 -6.54
CA GLU A 56 9.44 -4.53 -5.74
C GLU A 56 8.10 -3.86 -5.39
N PRO A 57 7.19 -3.68 -6.37
CA PRO A 57 6.04 -2.80 -6.23
C PRO A 57 5.12 -3.20 -5.07
N TYR A 58 5.05 -4.49 -4.78
CA TYR A 58 4.17 -5.01 -3.73
C TYR A 58 4.84 -5.12 -2.35
N LYS A 59 6.18 -5.01 -2.28
CA LYS A 59 6.92 -5.09 -1.02
C LYS A 59 6.59 -3.94 -0.07
N TYR A 60 6.38 -2.76 -0.63
CA TYR A 60 5.94 -1.60 0.15
C TYR A 60 4.56 -1.85 0.77
N ILE A 61 3.60 -2.32 -0.03
CA ILE A 61 2.23 -2.63 0.44
C ILE A 61 2.27 -3.70 1.53
N TYR A 62 3.03 -4.77 1.30
CA TYR A 62 3.23 -5.82 2.29
C TYR A 62 3.80 -5.29 3.62
N ASN A 63 4.84 -4.46 3.55
CA ASN A 63 5.46 -3.88 4.74
C ASN A 63 4.50 -2.91 5.46
N GLU A 64 3.71 -2.12 4.72
CA GLU A 64 2.67 -1.28 5.31
C GLU A 64 1.60 -2.11 6.02
N LEU A 65 1.08 -3.13 5.36
CA LEU A 65 0.11 -4.04 5.96
C LEU A 65 0.65 -4.69 7.24
N LYS A 66 1.93 -5.06 7.26
CA LYS A 66 2.59 -5.63 8.43
C LYS A 66 2.82 -4.62 9.54
N SER A 67 3.18 -3.36 9.21
CA SER A 67 3.57 -2.34 10.20
C SER A 67 2.39 -1.58 10.81
N HIS A 68 1.27 -1.45 10.10
CA HIS A 68 0.11 -0.66 10.57
C HIS A 68 -0.86 -1.42 11.48
N ARG A 69 -0.46 -2.57 12.01
CA ARG A 69 -1.28 -3.37 12.93
C ARG A 69 -1.22 -2.75 14.33
N ARG A 70 -2.27 -2.02 14.69
CA ARG A 70 -2.38 -1.33 15.99
C ARG A 70 -2.70 -2.28 17.15
N ASP A 71 -3.15 -3.50 16.88
CA ASP A 71 -3.88 -4.32 17.84
C ASP A 71 -3.18 -5.65 18.16
N ASN A 72 -1.86 -5.76 18.19
CA ASN A 72 -1.14 -7.03 18.40
C ASN A 72 -1.64 -8.20 17.51
N THR A 73 -2.37 -7.89 16.44
CA THR A 73 -2.89 -8.90 15.53
C THR A 73 -1.73 -9.57 14.81
N ASN A 74 -1.58 -10.86 15.02
CA ASN A 74 -0.49 -11.63 14.43
C ASN A 74 -0.51 -11.56 12.90
N PHE A 75 0.62 -11.20 12.26
CA PHE A 75 0.78 -11.14 10.83
C PHE A 75 1.79 -12.22 10.40
N GLU A 76 1.29 -13.37 10.02
CA GLU A 76 2.08 -14.57 9.71
C GLU A 76 2.31 -14.78 8.21
N LEU A 77 1.69 -13.97 7.35
CA LEU A 77 1.89 -14.07 5.90
C LEU A 77 3.36 -13.84 5.54
N THR A 78 3.93 -14.75 4.78
CA THR A 78 5.19 -14.48 4.07
C THR A 78 4.93 -13.56 2.88
N PHE A 79 5.98 -12.97 2.33
CA PHE A 79 5.85 -12.12 1.15
C PHE A 79 5.37 -12.90 -0.07
N GLU A 80 5.81 -14.14 -0.22
CA GLU A 80 5.40 -15.04 -1.29
C GLU A 80 3.91 -15.40 -1.18
N GLN A 81 3.41 -15.71 0.01
CA GLN A 81 1.99 -15.96 0.26
C GLN A 81 1.15 -14.72 -0.03
N PHE A 82 1.64 -13.55 0.38
CA PHE A 82 0.98 -12.29 0.04
C PHE A 82 0.89 -12.09 -1.47
N LEU A 83 1.97 -12.35 -2.22
CA LEU A 83 1.96 -12.26 -3.69
C LEU A 83 0.94 -13.21 -4.33
N GLU A 84 0.80 -14.43 -3.80
CA GLU A 84 -0.21 -15.38 -4.28
C GLU A 84 -1.64 -14.84 -4.07
N ILE A 85 -1.93 -14.33 -2.87
CA ILE A 85 -3.24 -13.79 -2.52
C ILE A 85 -3.62 -12.62 -3.43
N ILE A 86 -2.68 -11.73 -3.71
CA ILE A 86 -2.94 -10.54 -4.52
C ILE A 86 -2.98 -10.79 -6.03
N LYS A 87 -2.74 -12.01 -6.50
CA LYS A 87 -3.05 -12.40 -7.90
C LYS A 87 -4.54 -12.30 -8.19
N GLU A 88 -5.38 -12.50 -7.18
CA GLU A 88 -6.81 -12.22 -7.30
C GLU A 88 -7.03 -10.71 -7.46
N ARG A 89 -7.56 -10.33 -8.62
CA ARG A 89 -7.76 -8.95 -9.04
C ARG A 89 -9.21 -8.50 -8.86
N GLN A 90 -10.01 -9.27 -8.18
CA GLN A 90 -11.40 -8.94 -7.89
C GLN A 90 -11.65 -8.96 -6.38
N CYS A 91 -12.48 -8.04 -5.93
CA CYS A 91 -12.94 -8.04 -4.56
C CYS A 91 -13.73 -9.32 -4.28
N HIS A 92 -13.33 -10.07 -3.27
CA HIS A 92 -13.96 -11.32 -2.87
C HIS A 92 -15.48 -11.16 -2.62
N TYR A 93 -15.90 -10.01 -2.11
CA TYR A 93 -17.29 -9.74 -1.74
C TYR A 93 -18.12 -9.15 -2.90
N CYS A 94 -17.71 -8.03 -3.48
CA CYS A 94 -18.52 -7.31 -4.47
C CYS A 94 -18.07 -7.52 -5.91
N GLY A 95 -16.96 -8.20 -6.17
CA GLY A 95 -16.43 -8.42 -7.52
C GLY A 95 -15.82 -7.18 -8.18
N GLU A 96 -15.63 -6.06 -7.44
CA GLU A 96 -14.97 -4.87 -7.98
C GLU A 96 -13.52 -5.16 -8.34
N SER A 97 -13.07 -4.60 -9.47
CA SER A 97 -11.67 -4.74 -9.90
C SER A 97 -10.73 -4.05 -8.91
N LEU A 98 -9.68 -4.75 -8.55
CA LEU A 98 -8.68 -4.30 -7.61
C LEU A 98 -7.39 -3.96 -8.36
N ILE A 99 -6.90 -2.72 -8.18
CA ILE A 99 -5.70 -2.20 -8.86
C ILE A 99 -4.66 -1.88 -7.80
N TYR A 100 -3.57 -2.65 -7.75
CA TYR A 100 -2.45 -2.40 -6.81
C TYR A 100 -1.57 -1.25 -7.24
N GLU A 101 -1.45 -1.05 -8.54
CA GLU A 101 -0.61 -0.04 -9.14
C GLU A 101 -1.07 1.38 -8.77
N GLU A 102 -2.34 1.53 -8.40
CA GLU A 102 -2.95 2.77 -7.94
C GLU A 102 -2.95 2.92 -6.41
N TYR A 103 -2.30 2.01 -5.68
CA TYR A 103 -2.13 2.14 -4.24
C TYR A 103 -1.17 3.29 -3.95
N SER A 104 -1.67 4.50 -4.08
CA SER A 104 -0.98 5.69 -3.65
C SER A 104 -1.67 6.23 -2.40
N ARG A 105 -0.98 6.23 -1.29
CA ARG A 105 -1.30 7.05 -0.14
C ARG A 105 -1.02 8.52 -0.49
N VAL A 106 -1.88 9.13 -1.28
CA VAL A 106 -1.89 10.58 -1.38
C VAL A 106 -2.70 11.10 -0.20
N TRP A 107 -2.02 11.40 0.93
CA TRP A 107 -2.54 12.20 2.03
C TRP A 107 -3.96 11.81 2.50
N GLY A 108 -4.14 10.59 2.98
CA GLY A 108 -5.41 10.15 3.58
C GLY A 108 -6.53 9.79 2.61
N LYS A 109 -6.34 9.89 1.31
CA LYS A 109 -7.27 9.39 0.30
C LYS A 109 -6.81 8.02 -0.17
N THR A 110 -7.35 6.98 0.44
CA THR A 110 -7.22 5.62 -0.09
C THR A 110 -8.07 5.55 -1.36
N ASN A 111 -7.49 5.14 -2.48
CA ASN A 111 -8.30 4.80 -3.64
C ASN A 111 -9.24 3.66 -3.23
N SER A 112 -10.55 3.81 -3.46
CA SER A 112 -11.56 2.81 -3.14
C SER A 112 -11.31 1.46 -3.82
N ARG A 113 -10.52 1.47 -4.89
CA ARG A 113 -10.10 0.27 -5.64
C ARG A 113 -8.82 -0.38 -5.11
N ALA A 114 -8.11 0.26 -4.18
CA ALA A 114 -6.90 -0.33 -3.63
C ALA A 114 -7.22 -1.64 -2.90
N HIS A 115 -6.37 -2.62 -3.10
CA HIS A 115 -6.45 -3.90 -2.41
C HIS A 115 -6.34 -3.73 -0.90
N GLN A 116 -7.25 -4.38 -0.21
CA GLN A 116 -7.17 -4.61 1.22
C GLN A 116 -7.09 -6.12 1.46
N LEU A 117 -6.55 -6.51 2.59
CA LEU A 117 -6.70 -7.87 3.10
C LEU A 117 -7.69 -7.82 4.25
N ASP A 118 -8.78 -8.55 4.09
CA ASP A 118 -9.75 -8.76 5.16
C ASP A 118 -9.56 -10.13 5.79
N ARG A 119 -9.72 -10.22 7.10
CA ARG A 119 -9.71 -11.48 7.84
C ARG A 119 -11.11 -12.10 7.83
N LYS A 120 -11.22 -13.37 7.46
CA LYS A 120 -12.48 -14.09 7.55
C LYS A 120 -12.95 -14.17 9.01
N ASN A 121 -12.07 -14.61 9.90
CA ASN A 121 -12.27 -14.58 11.34
C ASN A 121 -11.43 -13.47 11.97
N ASN A 122 -12.08 -12.52 12.62
CA ASN A 122 -11.43 -11.36 13.25
C ASN A 122 -10.63 -11.72 14.51
N ASP A 123 -10.89 -12.88 15.13
CA ASP A 123 -10.18 -13.36 16.31
C ASP A 123 -8.81 -13.98 15.95
N LEU A 124 -8.64 -14.34 14.67
CA LEU A 124 -7.40 -14.90 14.15
C LEU A 124 -6.54 -13.85 13.47
N GLY A 125 -5.23 -14.15 13.34
CA GLY A 125 -4.28 -13.30 12.65
C GLY A 125 -4.41 -13.33 11.13
N TYR A 126 -3.49 -12.65 10.48
CA TYR A 126 -3.35 -12.63 9.01
C TYR A 126 -2.54 -13.84 8.56
N THR A 127 -3.22 -14.96 8.39
CA THR A 127 -2.70 -16.21 7.85
C THR A 127 -3.22 -16.43 6.44
N LYS A 128 -2.57 -17.31 5.65
CA LYS A 128 -2.98 -17.61 4.27
C LYS A 128 -4.45 -18.03 4.17
N ASP A 129 -4.93 -18.82 5.13
CA ASP A 129 -6.28 -19.37 5.08
C ASP A 129 -7.35 -18.44 5.64
N ASN A 130 -6.92 -17.46 6.45
CA ASN A 130 -7.80 -16.52 7.12
C ASN A 130 -7.98 -15.19 6.39
N VAL A 131 -7.34 -14.96 5.25
CA VAL A 131 -7.45 -13.69 4.55
C VAL A 131 -8.03 -13.84 3.15
N VAL A 132 -8.73 -12.80 2.72
CA VAL A 132 -9.22 -12.61 1.35
C VAL A 132 -8.88 -11.22 0.88
N THR A 133 -8.72 -11.07 -0.46
CA THR A 133 -8.59 -9.76 -1.07
C THR A 133 -9.93 -9.07 -1.16
N CYS A 134 -10.01 -7.80 -0.82
CA CYS A 134 -11.24 -7.03 -0.94
C CYS A 134 -10.95 -5.55 -1.27
N CYS A 135 -11.95 -4.85 -1.74
CA CYS A 135 -11.88 -3.40 -1.88
C CYS A 135 -12.01 -2.71 -0.52
N TRP A 136 -11.54 -1.48 -0.45
CA TRP A 136 -11.60 -0.69 0.78
C TRP A 136 -13.04 -0.54 1.32
N GLU A 137 -14.02 -0.34 0.43
CA GLU A 137 -15.43 -0.21 0.82
C GLU A 137 -15.95 -1.46 1.53
N CYS A 138 -15.71 -2.64 0.94
CA CYS A 138 -16.14 -3.92 1.55
C CYS A 138 -15.41 -4.20 2.86
N ASN A 139 -14.10 -3.95 2.93
CA ASN A 139 -13.33 -4.13 4.15
C ASN A 139 -13.87 -3.25 5.30
N ARG A 140 -14.15 -1.98 4.99
CA ARG A 140 -14.69 -1.03 5.96
C ARG A 140 -16.14 -1.36 6.35
N LEU A 141 -16.95 -1.84 5.41
CA LEU A 141 -18.34 -2.19 5.67
C LEU A 141 -18.44 -3.43 6.56
N LYS A 142 -17.65 -4.47 6.28
CA LYS A 142 -17.57 -5.66 7.12
C LYS A 142 -17.03 -5.31 8.51
N SER A 143 -15.83 -4.71 8.56
CA SER A 143 -15.18 -4.35 9.81
C SER A 143 -15.18 -5.52 10.82
N ASP A 144 -15.46 -5.24 12.09
CA ASP A 144 -15.74 -6.17 13.19
C ASP A 144 -17.24 -6.39 13.43
N ARG A 145 -18.09 -5.79 12.59
CA ARG A 145 -19.56 -5.81 12.76
C ARG A 145 -20.22 -7.08 12.23
N PHE A 146 -19.60 -7.70 11.22
CA PHE A 146 -20.12 -8.89 10.57
C PHE A 146 -19.11 -10.02 10.64
N THR A 147 -19.61 -11.22 10.91
CA THR A 147 -18.85 -12.43 10.65
C THR A 147 -18.63 -12.60 9.14
N TYR A 148 -17.73 -13.47 8.75
CA TYR A 148 -17.51 -13.78 7.35
C TYR A 148 -18.75 -14.35 6.68
N GLU A 149 -19.43 -15.29 7.36
CA GLU A 149 -20.63 -15.96 6.88
C GLU A 149 -21.79 -14.99 6.68
N GLU A 150 -22.00 -14.07 7.62
CA GLU A 150 -23.01 -13.02 7.48
C GLU A 150 -22.70 -12.10 6.32
N PHE A 151 -21.43 -11.67 6.19
CA PHE A 151 -21.04 -10.74 5.14
C PHE A 151 -21.08 -11.36 3.74
N ILE A 152 -20.80 -12.66 3.59
CA ILE A 152 -20.97 -13.40 2.35
C ILE A 152 -22.43 -13.40 1.88
N GLN A 153 -23.41 -13.43 2.79
CA GLN A 153 -24.83 -13.34 2.41
C GLN A 153 -25.17 -11.99 1.76
N LEU A 154 -24.44 -10.93 2.07
CA LEU A 154 -24.58 -9.61 1.43
C LEU A 154 -23.91 -9.50 0.05
N SER A 155 -23.01 -10.43 -0.28
CA SER A 155 -22.21 -10.37 -1.53
C SER A 155 -23.04 -10.25 -2.79
N PRO A 156 -24.18 -10.96 -3.00
CA PRO A 156 -25.02 -10.82 -4.19
C PRO A 156 -25.56 -9.39 -4.33
N ILE A 157 -25.98 -8.78 -3.23
CA ILE A 157 -26.51 -7.40 -3.20
C ILE A 157 -25.39 -6.41 -3.53
N LEU A 158 -24.23 -6.58 -2.92
CA LEU A 158 -23.06 -5.73 -3.17
C LEU A 158 -22.61 -5.79 -4.63
N LYS A 159 -22.59 -7.00 -5.22
CA LYS A 159 -22.29 -7.19 -6.66
C LYS A 159 -23.31 -6.46 -7.55
N LYS A 160 -24.60 -6.57 -7.25
CA LYS A 160 -25.64 -5.88 -8.00
C LYS A 160 -25.46 -4.36 -7.95
N ILE A 161 -25.22 -3.80 -6.79
CA ILE A 161 -24.96 -2.37 -6.59
C ILE A 161 -23.75 -1.92 -7.43
N GLN A 162 -22.66 -2.69 -7.44
CA GLN A 162 -21.47 -2.35 -8.24
C GLN A 162 -21.74 -2.37 -9.74
N ILE A 163 -22.51 -3.33 -10.23
CA ILE A 163 -22.91 -3.38 -11.65
C ILE A 163 -23.76 -2.15 -12.01
N GLU A 164 -24.70 -1.76 -11.17
CA GLU A 164 -25.54 -0.59 -11.39
C GLU A 164 -24.74 0.73 -11.38
N ARG A 165 -23.77 0.86 -10.48
CA ARG A 165 -22.85 2.02 -10.45
C ARG A 165 -22.04 2.14 -11.74
N LYS A 166 -21.46 1.04 -12.22
CA LYS A 166 -20.70 1.02 -13.48
C LYS A 166 -21.54 1.40 -14.71
N ARG A 167 -22.78 0.96 -14.76
CA ARG A 167 -23.70 1.35 -15.85
C ARG A 167 -23.97 2.85 -15.89
N LYS A 168 -24.07 3.49 -14.72
CA LYS A 168 -24.28 4.95 -14.62
C LYS A 168 -23.03 5.77 -14.95
N GLU A 169 -21.83 5.22 -14.75
CA GLU A 169 -20.58 5.89 -15.11
C GLU A 169 -20.30 5.86 -16.63
N THR A 170 -20.92 4.92 -17.35
CA THR A 170 -20.76 4.75 -18.82
C THR A 170 -21.88 5.40 -19.65
N SER A 171 -22.89 5.98 -19.01
CA SER A 171 -24.02 6.70 -19.63
C SER A 171 -23.83 8.20 -19.54
#